data_4ee71d24ff14e6fcecc67fd2351e6ee4
#
_entry.id   4ee71d24ff14e6fcecc67fd2351e6ee4
#
_cell.length_a   1.000
_cell.length_b   1.000
_cell.length_c   1.000
_cell.angle_alpha   90.00
_cell.angle_beta   90.00
_cell.angle_gamma   90.00
#
_symmetry.space_group_name_H-M   'P 1'
#
loop_
_entity.id
_entity.type
_entity.pdbx_description
1 polymer ?
#
loop_
_entity_poly.entity_id
_entity_poly.type
_entity_poly.pdbx_seq_one_letter_code
_entity_poly.pdbx_strand_id
1 'polypeptide(L)'
;MTGIRISVDRLQIGNFVRLPLSWRDHPFLFSSFLIRNQDEIDLIRRLGLKQVIIFPDKSETGPKPIQDNEMQNLDASDAGDQLLLDREAELAAEKERRIEQLKQYRRGLQRSEKAFERSLSQLRNLMNKLQTRPLTAMQEAQELVDGIVQQLLNTEEMVLHLMSDSEEGESIYYHSLNVSILSMLLAKEASFTEEEMKTIGFAALMHDKIATTKDEKVA
;
A
#
# COMPACT_ATOMS: atom_id res chain seq x y z
N MET A 1 -23.39 -5.32 -15.69
CA MET A 1 -23.43 -3.86 -15.55
C MET A 1 -23.30 -3.27 -16.94
N THR A 2 -24.37 -2.70 -17.47
CA THR A 2 -24.41 -2.25 -18.88
C THR A 2 -24.10 -0.75 -18.91
N GLY A 3 -22.90 -0.39 -19.41
CA GLY A 3 -22.55 1.01 -19.66
C GLY A 3 -23.21 1.52 -20.96
N ILE A 4 -23.72 2.73 -20.94
CA ILE A 4 -24.35 3.39 -22.08
C ILE A 4 -23.40 4.46 -22.63
N ARG A 5 -23.15 4.48 -23.95
CA ARG A 5 -22.37 5.53 -24.60
C ARG A 5 -23.24 6.77 -24.80
N ILE A 6 -22.74 7.91 -24.35
CA ILE A 6 -23.40 9.20 -24.57
C ILE A 6 -22.41 10.24 -25.10
N SER A 7 -22.94 11.31 -25.75
CA SER A 7 -22.14 12.48 -26.08
C SER A 7 -21.69 13.20 -24.80
N VAL A 8 -20.47 13.77 -24.84
CA VAL A 8 -19.92 14.56 -23.73
C VAL A 8 -20.83 15.76 -23.40
N ASP A 9 -21.57 16.30 -24.38
CA ASP A 9 -22.49 17.42 -24.17
C ASP A 9 -23.70 17.09 -23.27
N ARG A 10 -23.99 15.80 -23.13
CA ARG A 10 -25.07 15.29 -22.29
C ARG A 10 -24.66 14.97 -20.85
N LEU A 11 -23.40 15.18 -20.53
CA LEU A 11 -22.91 14.99 -19.16
C LEU A 11 -23.52 16.02 -18.20
N GLN A 12 -23.77 15.59 -17.00
CA GLN A 12 -24.15 16.45 -15.88
C GLN A 12 -23.56 15.93 -14.56
N ILE A 13 -23.56 16.80 -13.56
CA ILE A 13 -23.12 16.46 -12.21
C ILE A 13 -23.94 15.30 -11.70
N GLY A 14 -23.30 14.31 -11.04
CA GLY A 14 -23.94 13.08 -10.57
C GLY A 14 -23.90 11.95 -11.59
N ASN A 15 -23.35 12.11 -12.80
CA ASN A 15 -23.12 11.00 -13.71
C ASN A 15 -21.86 10.22 -13.31
N PHE A 16 -21.95 8.88 -13.22
CA PHE A 16 -20.79 8.02 -13.07
C PHE A 16 -20.29 7.64 -14.47
N VAL A 17 -19.09 8.15 -14.80
CA VAL A 17 -18.50 8.04 -16.15
C VAL A 17 -17.30 7.11 -16.17
N ARG A 18 -17.04 6.54 -17.35
CA ARG A 18 -15.79 5.90 -17.72
C ARG A 18 -15.26 6.54 -18.99
N LEU A 19 -14.05 7.07 -18.91
CA LEU A 19 -13.35 7.65 -20.06
C LEU A 19 -12.76 6.52 -20.91
N PRO A 20 -12.93 6.56 -22.25
CA PRO A 20 -12.33 5.60 -23.17
C PRO A 20 -10.86 5.92 -23.48
N LEU A 21 -10.12 6.39 -22.46
CA LEU A 21 -8.71 6.74 -22.52
C LEU A 21 -7.92 5.92 -21.49
N SER A 22 -6.62 5.73 -21.76
CA SER A 22 -5.72 5.22 -20.75
C SER A 22 -5.63 6.21 -19.58
N TRP A 23 -5.52 5.70 -18.37
CA TRP A 23 -5.44 6.54 -17.15
C TRP A 23 -4.23 7.52 -17.17
N ARG A 24 -3.26 7.33 -18.07
CA ARG A 24 -2.12 8.22 -18.28
C ARG A 24 -2.43 9.41 -19.19
N ASP A 25 -3.49 9.29 -19.98
CA ASP A 25 -3.83 10.25 -21.03
C ASP A 25 -4.88 11.29 -20.58
N HIS A 26 -5.20 11.32 -19.28
CA HIS A 26 -6.11 12.30 -18.69
C HIS A 26 -5.70 12.65 -17.26
N PRO A 27 -6.00 13.84 -16.74
CA PRO A 27 -5.58 14.32 -15.42
C PRO A 27 -6.31 13.68 -14.24
N PHE A 28 -7.42 12.97 -14.48
CA PHE A 28 -8.20 12.33 -13.42
C PHE A 28 -7.46 11.15 -12.78
N LEU A 29 -7.67 10.96 -11.48
CA LEU A 29 -7.05 9.85 -10.71
C LEU A 29 -7.47 8.45 -11.19
N PHE A 30 -8.69 8.34 -11.73
CA PHE A 30 -9.25 7.08 -12.23
C PHE A 30 -9.90 7.30 -13.58
N SER A 31 -9.88 6.28 -14.44
CA SER A 31 -10.62 6.31 -15.71
C SER A 31 -12.15 6.18 -15.54
N SER A 32 -12.63 5.85 -14.31
CA SER A 32 -14.05 5.78 -13.99
C SER A 32 -14.29 6.49 -12.66
N PHE A 33 -15.19 7.48 -12.64
CA PHE A 33 -15.47 8.29 -11.46
C PHE A 33 -16.85 8.94 -11.55
N LEU A 34 -17.35 9.42 -10.39
CA LEU A 34 -18.59 10.20 -10.31
C LEU A 34 -18.23 11.68 -10.55
N ILE A 35 -18.93 12.33 -11.47
CA ILE A 35 -18.78 13.77 -11.74
C ILE A 35 -19.39 14.55 -10.57
N ARG A 36 -18.58 15.38 -9.91
CA ARG A 36 -18.99 16.14 -8.72
C ARG A 36 -19.19 17.62 -8.97
N ASN A 37 -18.55 18.17 -9.98
CA ASN A 37 -18.61 19.60 -10.30
C ASN A 37 -18.56 19.84 -11.81
N GLN A 38 -18.84 21.09 -12.20
CA GLN A 38 -18.86 21.49 -13.62
C GLN A 38 -17.46 21.46 -14.24
N ASP A 39 -16.42 21.76 -13.46
CA ASP A 39 -15.03 21.81 -13.95
C ASP A 39 -14.58 20.44 -14.49
N GLU A 40 -15.03 19.35 -13.88
CA GLU A 40 -14.73 17.99 -14.35
C GLU A 40 -15.37 17.71 -15.72
N ILE A 41 -16.57 18.23 -15.97
CA ILE A 41 -17.23 18.12 -17.29
C ILE A 41 -16.43 18.90 -18.33
N ASP A 42 -15.99 20.10 -17.99
CA ASP A 42 -15.26 20.97 -18.92
C ASP A 42 -13.85 20.40 -19.20
N LEU A 43 -13.21 19.79 -18.23
CA LEU A 43 -11.97 19.02 -18.45
C LEU A 43 -12.19 17.84 -19.40
N ILE A 44 -13.27 17.07 -19.23
CA ILE A 44 -13.60 15.97 -20.14
C ILE A 44 -13.81 16.46 -21.56
N ARG A 45 -14.49 17.62 -21.75
CA ARG A 45 -14.67 18.25 -23.06
C ARG A 45 -13.34 18.62 -23.72
N ARG A 46 -12.40 19.19 -22.95
CA ARG A 46 -11.06 19.57 -23.44
C ARG A 46 -10.20 18.38 -23.85
N LEU A 47 -10.46 17.18 -23.32
CA LEU A 47 -9.79 15.95 -23.78
C LEU A 47 -10.16 15.59 -25.24
N GLY A 48 -11.05 16.34 -25.89
CA GLY A 48 -11.45 16.10 -27.28
C GLY A 48 -12.29 14.85 -27.50
N LEU A 49 -12.82 14.27 -26.41
CA LEU A 49 -13.68 13.11 -26.47
C LEU A 49 -15.06 13.49 -27.03
N LYS A 50 -15.51 12.77 -28.05
CA LYS A 50 -16.90 12.93 -28.56
C LYS A 50 -17.92 12.17 -27.72
N GLN A 51 -17.51 11.06 -27.13
CA GLN A 51 -18.39 10.15 -26.38
C GLN A 51 -17.67 9.60 -25.15
N VAL A 52 -18.44 9.35 -24.10
CA VAL A 52 -18.03 8.67 -22.86
C VAL A 52 -19.02 7.57 -22.52
N ILE A 53 -18.62 6.66 -21.65
CA ILE A 53 -19.50 5.59 -21.15
C ILE A 53 -20.02 6.03 -19.79
N ILE A 54 -21.35 6.06 -19.60
CA ILE A 54 -21.97 6.25 -18.29
C ILE A 54 -22.54 4.93 -17.77
N PHE A 55 -22.61 4.81 -16.47
CA PHE A 55 -23.24 3.69 -15.78
C PHE A 55 -24.45 4.21 -14.98
N PRO A 56 -25.67 4.08 -15.52
CA PRO A 56 -26.89 4.57 -14.85
C PRO A 56 -27.05 4.02 -13.43
N ASP A 57 -26.69 2.74 -13.21
CA ASP A 57 -26.80 2.05 -11.91
C ASP A 57 -25.91 2.69 -10.82
N LYS A 58 -24.90 3.46 -11.20
CA LYS A 58 -23.93 4.13 -10.29
C LYS A 58 -24.06 5.65 -10.34
N SER A 59 -24.88 6.18 -11.21
CA SER A 59 -25.11 7.60 -11.38
C SER A 59 -26.21 8.07 -10.43
N GLU A 60 -26.03 9.23 -9.83
CA GLU A 60 -27.03 9.90 -8.99
C GLU A 60 -28.07 10.62 -9.85
N THR A 61 -27.67 11.00 -11.08
CA THR A 61 -28.53 11.69 -12.05
C THR A 61 -28.46 11.03 -13.42
N GLY A 62 -29.55 11.08 -14.18
CA GLY A 62 -29.57 10.62 -15.57
C GLY A 62 -28.80 11.59 -16.50
N PRO A 63 -28.45 11.20 -17.74
CA PRO A 63 -27.85 12.13 -18.73
C PRO A 63 -28.89 13.18 -19.15
N LYS A 64 -28.40 14.35 -19.59
CA LYS A 64 -29.28 15.39 -20.18
C LYS A 64 -30.08 14.84 -21.36
N PRO A 65 -31.35 15.23 -21.53
CA PRO A 65 -32.14 14.86 -22.70
C PRO A 65 -31.47 15.35 -23.98
N ILE A 66 -31.74 14.68 -25.09
CA ILE A 66 -31.23 15.08 -26.41
C ILE A 66 -31.92 16.41 -26.76
N GLN A 67 -31.18 17.50 -26.75
CA GLN A 67 -31.58 18.75 -27.35
C GLN A 67 -30.95 18.85 -28.72
N ASP A 68 -31.79 18.90 -29.74
CA ASP A 68 -31.38 19.28 -31.08
C ASP A 68 -30.97 20.76 -31.04
N ASN A 69 -29.72 21.00 -31.39
CA ASN A 69 -29.15 22.26 -31.79
C ASN A 69 -29.20 23.46 -30.83
N GLU A 70 -28.07 23.68 -30.14
CA GLU A 70 -27.51 25.05 -30.06
C GLU A 70 -26.00 24.96 -29.84
N MET A 71 -25.25 25.21 -30.91
CA MET A 71 -23.91 25.75 -30.83
C MET A 71 -23.99 27.11 -30.10
N GLN A 72 -23.99 27.11 -28.78
CA GLN A 72 -23.65 28.30 -28.03
C GLN A 72 -22.14 28.39 -28.02
N ASN A 73 -21.64 29.34 -28.81
CA ASN A 73 -20.33 29.95 -28.64
C ASN A 73 -20.25 30.39 -27.16
N LEU A 74 -19.60 29.59 -26.33
CA LEU A 74 -19.07 30.08 -25.07
C LEU A 74 -17.90 30.95 -25.44
N ASP A 75 -18.09 32.26 -25.40
CA ASP A 75 -16.99 33.20 -25.23
C ASP A 75 -16.27 32.79 -23.94
N ALA A 76 -15.23 31.96 -24.10
CA ALA A 76 -14.35 31.60 -23.01
C ALA A 76 -13.65 32.89 -22.56
N SER A 77 -14.08 33.44 -21.43
CA SER A 77 -13.32 34.52 -20.80
C SER A 77 -11.94 33.94 -20.40
N ASP A 78 -10.88 34.64 -20.74
CA ASP A 78 -9.48 34.28 -20.43
C ASP A 78 -9.27 33.84 -19.00
N ALA A 79 -10.05 34.37 -18.04
CA ALA A 79 -10.05 34.00 -16.64
C ALA A 79 -10.62 32.60 -16.35
N GLY A 80 -11.62 32.15 -17.12
CA GLY A 80 -12.17 30.80 -16.99
C GLY A 80 -11.21 29.71 -17.51
N ASP A 81 -10.49 30.03 -18.56
CA ASP A 81 -9.49 29.15 -19.15
C ASP A 81 -8.29 28.95 -18.23
N GLN A 82 -7.84 30.03 -17.57
CA GLN A 82 -6.74 29.94 -16.62
C GLN A 82 -7.12 29.05 -15.38
N LEU A 83 -8.32 29.27 -14.85
CA LEU A 83 -8.80 28.47 -13.70
C LEU A 83 -8.89 26.97 -14.03
N LEU A 84 -9.30 26.62 -15.24
CA LEU A 84 -9.36 25.21 -15.68
C LEU A 84 -7.99 24.60 -15.89
N LEU A 85 -7.03 25.36 -16.46
CA LEU A 85 -5.63 24.93 -16.59
C LEU A 85 -4.97 24.71 -15.23
N ASP A 86 -5.20 25.60 -14.26
CA ASP A 86 -4.70 25.45 -12.90
C ASP A 86 -5.28 24.20 -12.21
N ARG A 87 -6.57 23.95 -12.42
CA ARG A 87 -7.24 22.75 -11.89
C ARG A 87 -6.72 21.44 -12.50
N GLU A 88 -6.45 21.44 -13.80
CA GLU A 88 -5.84 20.31 -14.49
C GLU A 88 -4.43 20.04 -13.97
N ALA A 89 -3.63 21.09 -13.77
CA ALA A 89 -2.29 20.99 -13.22
C ALA A 89 -2.30 20.45 -11.77
N GLU A 90 -3.24 20.90 -10.93
CA GLU A 90 -3.41 20.38 -9.57
C GLU A 90 -3.75 18.89 -9.55
N LEU A 91 -4.71 18.46 -10.39
CA LEU A 91 -5.11 17.05 -10.50
C LEU A 91 -3.95 16.18 -11.01
N ALA A 92 -3.18 16.68 -11.97
CA ALA A 92 -2.00 15.97 -12.48
C ALA A 92 -0.93 15.83 -11.40
N ALA A 93 -0.65 16.90 -10.64
CA ALA A 93 0.32 16.88 -9.55
C ALA A 93 -0.12 15.95 -8.38
N GLU A 94 -1.42 15.92 -8.06
CA GLU A 94 -1.95 15.00 -7.06
C GLU A 94 -1.80 13.54 -7.49
N LYS A 95 -2.09 13.26 -8.76
CA LYS A 95 -1.91 11.93 -9.36
C LYS A 95 -0.45 11.47 -9.30
N GLU A 96 0.49 12.32 -9.67
CA GLU A 96 1.92 12.01 -9.60
C GLU A 96 2.37 11.74 -8.17
N ARG A 97 1.97 12.56 -7.20
CA ARG A 97 2.24 12.34 -5.78
C ARG A 97 1.74 10.97 -5.30
N ARG A 98 0.51 10.62 -5.67
CA ARG A 98 -0.09 9.33 -5.30
C ARG A 98 0.63 8.14 -5.94
N ILE A 99 1.06 8.28 -7.19
CA ILE A 99 1.88 7.27 -7.88
C ILE A 99 3.20 7.07 -7.17
N GLU A 100 3.88 8.15 -6.80
CA GLU A 100 5.16 8.07 -6.11
C GLU A 100 5.02 7.47 -4.71
N GLN A 101 3.98 7.83 -3.96
CA GLN A 101 3.66 7.21 -2.67
C GLN A 101 3.44 5.69 -2.81
N LEU A 102 2.68 5.27 -3.83
CA LEU A 102 2.46 3.84 -4.09
C LEU A 102 3.75 3.11 -4.47
N LYS A 103 4.64 3.75 -5.24
CA LYS A 103 5.95 3.19 -5.58
C LYS A 103 6.83 3.05 -4.34
N GLN A 104 6.87 4.06 -3.48
CA GLN A 104 7.63 4.04 -2.23
C GLN A 104 7.11 2.95 -1.29
N TYR A 105 5.79 2.85 -1.13
CA TYR A 105 5.15 1.80 -0.34
C TYR A 105 5.51 0.40 -0.86
N ARG A 106 5.41 0.15 -2.18
CA ARG A 106 5.79 -1.14 -2.78
C ARG A 106 7.26 -1.48 -2.59
N ARG A 107 8.16 -0.48 -2.72
CA ARG A 107 9.59 -0.66 -2.46
C ARG A 107 9.86 -0.98 -0.99
N GLY A 108 9.16 -0.32 -0.07
CA GLY A 108 9.20 -0.61 1.36
C GLY A 108 8.79 -2.06 1.66
N LEU A 109 7.64 -2.49 1.12
CA LEU A 109 7.14 -3.85 1.27
C LEU A 109 8.15 -4.91 0.78
N GLN A 110 8.70 -4.74 -0.43
CA GLN A 110 9.72 -5.66 -0.98
C GLN A 110 11.00 -5.71 -0.15
N ARG A 111 11.42 -4.58 0.45
CA ARG A 111 12.58 -4.56 1.35
C ARG A 111 12.30 -5.33 2.63
N SER A 112 11.13 -5.14 3.23
CA SER A 112 10.71 -5.83 4.45
C SER A 112 10.59 -7.34 4.22
N GLU A 113 10.00 -7.77 3.11
CA GLU A 113 9.90 -9.18 2.70
C GLU A 113 11.29 -9.82 2.59
N LYS A 114 12.20 -9.21 1.84
CA LYS A 114 13.58 -9.71 1.70
C LYS A 114 14.35 -9.72 3.03
N ALA A 115 14.12 -8.74 3.90
CA ALA A 115 14.73 -8.71 5.22
C ALA A 115 14.20 -9.85 6.09
N PHE A 116 12.90 -10.10 6.07
CA PHE A 116 12.26 -11.20 6.79
C PHE A 116 12.79 -12.57 6.31
N GLU A 117 12.83 -12.81 5.00
CA GLU A 117 13.37 -14.07 4.44
C GLU A 117 14.84 -14.33 4.85
N ARG A 118 15.67 -13.27 4.88
CA ARG A 118 17.05 -13.36 5.35
C ARG A 118 17.11 -13.74 6.83
N SER A 119 16.32 -13.06 7.67
CA SER A 119 16.23 -13.33 9.09
C SER A 119 15.75 -14.75 9.37
N LEU A 120 14.79 -15.24 8.58
CA LEU A 120 14.30 -16.62 8.66
C LEU A 120 15.41 -17.63 8.31
N SER A 121 16.16 -17.37 7.26
CA SER A 121 17.30 -18.23 6.87
C SER A 121 18.40 -18.25 7.94
N GLN A 122 18.70 -17.09 8.55
CA GLN A 122 19.65 -16.99 9.67
C GLN A 122 19.13 -17.77 10.88
N LEU A 123 17.85 -17.62 11.23
CA LEU A 123 17.23 -18.33 12.33
C LEU A 123 17.30 -19.87 12.15
N ARG A 124 16.98 -20.38 10.94
CA ARG A 124 17.13 -21.81 10.64
C ARG A 124 18.56 -22.30 10.85
N ASN A 125 19.53 -21.53 10.35
CA ASN A 125 20.95 -21.90 10.47
C ASN A 125 21.42 -21.93 11.92
N LEU A 126 21.07 -20.92 12.72
CA LEU A 126 21.44 -20.88 14.13
C LEU A 126 20.76 -21.98 14.95
N MET A 127 19.49 -22.29 14.66
CA MET A 127 18.75 -23.37 15.33
C MET A 127 19.39 -24.74 15.06
N ASN A 128 19.87 -25.01 13.85
CA ASN A 128 20.60 -26.23 13.52
C ASN A 128 21.95 -26.32 14.27
N LYS A 129 22.59 -25.20 14.60
CA LYS A 129 23.84 -25.14 15.35
C LYS A 129 23.64 -25.27 16.87
N LEU A 130 22.42 -25.08 17.36
CA LEU A 130 22.15 -24.98 18.81
C LEU A 130 22.59 -26.23 19.57
N GLN A 131 22.45 -27.41 18.97
CA GLN A 131 22.87 -28.69 19.59
C GLN A 131 24.38 -28.95 19.50
N THR A 132 25.04 -28.52 18.43
CA THR A 132 26.44 -28.83 18.14
C THR A 132 27.42 -27.72 18.55
N ARG A 133 27.00 -26.47 18.46
CA ARG A 133 27.80 -25.27 18.76
C ARG A 133 26.97 -24.20 19.47
N PRO A 134 26.53 -24.45 20.71
CA PRO A 134 25.54 -23.60 21.39
C PRO A 134 26.04 -22.15 21.58
N LEU A 135 27.32 -21.93 21.92
CA LEU A 135 27.84 -20.59 22.11
C LEU A 135 27.81 -19.76 20.81
N THR A 136 28.18 -20.37 19.67
CA THR A 136 28.13 -19.72 18.37
C THR A 136 26.67 -19.41 17.96
N ALA A 137 25.76 -20.35 18.19
CA ALA A 137 24.34 -20.14 17.89
C ALA A 137 23.74 -19.01 18.72
N MET A 138 24.11 -18.88 20.00
CA MET A 138 23.67 -17.78 20.86
C MET A 138 24.20 -16.42 20.40
N GLN A 139 25.46 -16.36 19.96
CA GLN A 139 26.04 -15.13 19.39
C GLN A 139 25.31 -14.74 18.09
N GLU A 140 25.11 -15.68 17.17
CA GLU A 140 24.37 -15.44 15.92
C GLU A 140 22.92 -15.00 16.19
N ALA A 141 22.28 -15.52 17.24
CA ALA A 141 20.95 -15.08 17.64
C ALA A 141 20.92 -13.65 18.17
N GLN A 142 21.94 -13.25 18.94
CA GLN A 142 22.11 -11.86 19.38
C GLN A 142 22.31 -10.91 18.19
N GLU A 143 23.20 -11.27 17.27
CA GLU A 143 23.43 -10.49 16.05
C GLU A 143 22.17 -10.34 15.19
N LEU A 144 21.37 -11.41 15.07
CA LEU A 144 20.09 -11.35 14.37
C LEU A 144 19.13 -10.35 15.03
N VAL A 145 18.99 -10.43 16.36
CA VAL A 145 18.13 -9.51 17.12
C VAL A 145 18.62 -8.08 17.03
N ASP A 146 19.93 -7.85 17.17
CA ASP A 146 20.53 -6.53 17.02
C ASP A 146 20.24 -5.92 15.65
N GLY A 147 20.38 -6.71 14.59
CA GLY A 147 20.05 -6.28 13.23
C GLY A 147 18.58 -5.88 13.06
N ILE A 148 17.67 -6.64 13.65
CA ILE A 148 16.23 -6.33 13.63
C ILE A 148 15.94 -5.05 14.42
N VAL A 149 16.48 -4.89 15.63
CA VAL A 149 16.30 -3.69 16.45
C VAL A 149 16.80 -2.44 15.72
N GLN A 150 17.97 -2.50 15.09
CA GLN A 150 18.47 -1.39 14.28
C GLN A 150 17.55 -1.03 13.11
N GLN A 151 16.98 -2.02 12.44
CA GLN A 151 15.98 -1.76 11.40
C GLN A 151 14.72 -1.11 11.96
N LEU A 152 14.23 -1.57 13.12
CA LEU A 152 13.06 -1.03 13.80
C LEU A 152 13.25 0.43 14.23
N LEU A 153 14.45 0.78 14.69
CA LEU A 153 14.78 2.15 15.14
C LEU A 153 14.97 3.12 13.97
N ASN A 154 15.53 2.64 12.85
CA ASN A 154 15.88 3.47 11.70
C ASN A 154 14.73 3.65 10.69
N THR A 155 13.62 2.94 10.82
CA THR A 155 12.50 3.00 9.87
C THR A 155 11.29 3.63 10.55
N GLU A 156 10.87 4.81 10.08
CA GLU A 156 9.68 5.52 10.59
C GLU A 156 8.38 4.77 10.25
N GLU A 157 8.34 4.14 9.08
CA GLU A 157 7.22 3.32 8.62
C GLU A 157 7.67 1.87 8.44
N MET A 158 7.39 1.02 9.41
CA MET A 158 7.64 -0.40 9.29
C MET A 158 6.44 -1.09 8.68
N VAL A 159 6.60 -1.57 7.46
CA VAL A 159 5.65 -2.49 6.85
C VAL A 159 5.87 -3.86 7.47
N LEU A 160 5.04 -4.21 8.44
CA LEU A 160 4.99 -5.55 9.03
C LEU A 160 4.49 -6.54 7.97
N HIS A 161 5.39 -7.37 7.50
CA HIS A 161 5.04 -8.51 6.66
C HIS A 161 4.95 -9.75 7.54
N LEU A 162 3.77 -9.95 8.13
CA LEU A 162 3.44 -11.18 8.82
C LEU A 162 3.07 -12.21 7.75
N MET A 163 3.98 -13.12 7.45
CA MET A 163 3.72 -14.23 6.54
C MET A 163 2.83 -15.25 7.25
N SER A 164 1.60 -15.43 6.75
CA SER A 164 0.64 -16.41 7.31
C SER A 164 0.74 -17.80 6.69
N ASP A 165 1.42 -17.93 5.54
CA ASP A 165 1.55 -19.19 4.81
C ASP A 165 2.95 -19.77 5.00
N SER A 166 3.07 -20.71 5.94
CA SER A 166 4.24 -21.55 6.11
C SER A 166 3.92 -22.96 5.61
N GLU A 167 4.84 -23.57 4.87
CA GLU A 167 4.79 -25.00 4.58
C GLU A 167 4.86 -25.82 5.88
N GLU A 168 4.21 -26.98 5.93
CA GLU A 168 4.25 -27.86 7.09
C GLU A 168 5.72 -28.19 7.46
N GLY A 169 6.13 -27.82 8.67
CA GLY A 169 7.50 -27.97 9.21
C GLY A 169 8.32 -26.68 9.32
N GLU A 170 7.94 -25.60 8.65
CA GLU A 170 8.57 -24.27 8.80
C GLU A 170 7.84 -23.36 9.80
N SER A 171 6.66 -23.74 10.22
CA SER A 171 5.77 -22.98 11.09
C SER A 171 6.44 -22.46 12.36
N ILE A 172 7.31 -23.25 12.99
CA ILE A 172 7.97 -22.88 14.25
C ILE A 172 8.97 -21.73 14.06
N TYR A 173 9.73 -21.69 12.97
CA TYR A 173 10.68 -20.61 12.72
C TYR A 173 9.97 -19.32 12.38
N TYR A 174 8.90 -19.39 11.59
CA TYR A 174 8.02 -18.25 11.30
C TYR A 174 7.40 -17.71 12.57
N HIS A 175 6.87 -18.59 13.42
CA HIS A 175 6.28 -18.21 14.69
C HIS A 175 7.28 -17.51 15.60
N SER A 176 8.43 -18.13 15.87
CA SER A 176 9.47 -17.56 16.75
C SER A 176 9.98 -16.20 16.25
N LEU A 177 10.19 -16.05 14.92
CA LEU A 177 10.61 -14.78 14.34
C LEU A 177 9.54 -13.71 14.43
N ASN A 178 8.29 -14.05 14.12
CA ASN A 178 7.15 -13.13 14.22
C ASN A 178 6.92 -12.67 15.66
N VAL A 179 6.94 -13.58 16.63
CA VAL A 179 6.80 -13.23 18.05
C VAL A 179 7.93 -12.31 18.50
N SER A 180 9.18 -12.58 18.08
CA SER A 180 10.32 -11.72 18.38
C SER A 180 10.14 -10.31 17.82
N ILE A 181 9.80 -10.17 16.51
CA ILE A 181 9.58 -8.89 15.86
C ILE A 181 8.44 -8.10 16.51
N LEU A 182 7.29 -8.76 16.76
CA LEU A 182 6.14 -8.12 17.39
C LEU A 182 6.45 -7.67 18.82
N SER A 183 7.19 -8.46 19.59
CA SER A 183 7.60 -8.10 20.95
C SER A 183 8.51 -6.87 20.97
N MET A 184 9.46 -6.79 20.03
CA MET A 184 10.34 -5.63 19.88
C MET A 184 9.58 -4.38 19.42
N LEU A 185 8.59 -4.52 18.54
CA LEU A 185 7.71 -3.42 18.13
C LEU A 185 6.90 -2.88 19.29
N LEU A 186 6.29 -3.77 20.09
CA LEU A 186 5.55 -3.36 21.29
C LEU A 186 6.46 -2.66 22.29
N ALA A 187 7.70 -3.16 22.48
CA ALA A 187 8.69 -2.52 23.32
C ALA A 187 9.07 -1.12 22.83
N LYS A 188 9.25 -0.94 21.50
CA LYS A 188 9.48 0.37 20.88
C LYS A 188 8.34 1.33 21.15
N GLU A 189 7.09 0.91 20.92
CA GLU A 189 5.91 1.75 21.20
C GLU A 189 5.74 2.09 22.67
N ALA A 190 6.16 1.18 23.55
CA ALA A 190 6.18 1.40 25.00
C ALA A 190 7.39 2.22 25.49
N SER A 191 8.20 2.73 24.56
CA SER A 191 9.40 3.56 24.84
C SER A 191 10.48 2.84 25.68
N PHE A 192 10.63 1.53 25.52
CA PHE A 192 11.76 0.81 26.08
C PHE A 192 13.06 1.21 25.41
N THR A 193 14.16 1.09 26.13
CA THR A 193 15.51 1.33 25.61
C THR A 193 15.92 0.28 24.58
N GLU A 194 16.90 0.59 23.75
CA GLU A 194 17.43 -0.34 22.75
C GLU A 194 17.90 -1.66 23.37
N GLU A 195 18.56 -1.61 24.54
CA GLU A 195 19.02 -2.82 25.25
C GLU A 195 17.87 -3.68 25.81
N GLU A 196 16.81 -3.03 26.28
CA GLU A 196 15.59 -3.75 26.69
C GLU A 196 14.89 -4.39 25.50
N MET A 197 14.81 -3.69 24.36
CA MET A 197 14.25 -4.23 23.11
C MET A 197 15.05 -5.46 22.65
N LYS A 198 16.38 -5.43 22.69
CA LYS A 198 17.23 -6.56 22.36
C LYS A 198 16.99 -7.75 23.29
N THR A 199 16.90 -7.49 24.58
CA THR A 199 16.61 -8.53 25.58
C THR A 199 15.26 -9.20 25.35
N ILE A 200 14.22 -8.40 25.12
CA ILE A 200 12.86 -8.87 24.83
C ILE A 200 12.84 -9.67 23.52
N GLY A 201 13.45 -9.13 22.48
CA GLY A 201 13.53 -9.79 21.17
C GLY A 201 14.24 -11.14 21.21
N PHE A 202 15.35 -11.21 21.93
CA PHE A 202 16.10 -12.45 22.12
C PHE A 202 15.31 -13.48 22.92
N ALA A 203 14.70 -13.10 24.04
CA ALA A 203 13.85 -13.98 24.84
C ALA A 203 12.67 -14.52 24.02
N ALA A 204 12.01 -13.64 23.26
CA ALA A 204 10.93 -13.99 22.38
C ALA A 204 11.35 -14.94 21.23
N LEU A 205 12.56 -14.75 20.67
CA LEU A 205 13.09 -15.62 19.62
C LEU A 205 13.35 -17.04 20.11
N MET A 206 13.75 -17.19 21.38
CA MET A 206 14.15 -18.47 21.97
C MET A 206 13.07 -19.17 22.79
N HIS A 207 11.89 -18.56 22.98
CA HIS A 207 10.89 -19.04 23.94
C HIS A 207 10.42 -20.48 23.67
N ASP A 208 10.20 -20.87 22.40
CA ASP A 208 9.73 -22.21 22.04
C ASP A 208 10.80 -23.30 22.28
N LYS A 209 12.08 -22.94 22.09
CA LYS A 209 13.18 -23.92 22.37
C LYS A 209 13.38 -24.17 23.88
N ILE A 210 13.13 -23.14 24.68
CA ILE A 210 13.20 -23.27 26.13
C ILE A 210 12.04 -24.15 26.64
N ALA A 211 10.87 -24.06 26.06
CA ALA A 211 9.70 -24.88 26.39
C ALA A 211 9.94 -26.36 26.06
N THR A 212 10.37 -26.67 24.82
CA THR A 212 10.60 -28.06 24.37
C THR A 212 11.71 -28.77 25.15
N THR A 213 12.74 -28.04 25.61
CA THR A 213 13.84 -28.65 26.42
C THR A 213 13.39 -29.00 27.84
N LYS A 214 12.32 -28.39 28.35
CA LYS A 214 11.72 -28.74 29.64
C LYS A 214 10.93 -30.05 29.59
N ASP A 215 10.19 -30.26 28.51
CA ASP A 215 9.35 -31.46 28.35
C ASP A 215 10.19 -32.73 28.11
N GLU A 216 11.34 -32.63 27.43
CA GLU A 216 12.27 -33.76 27.25
C GLU A 216 13.02 -34.17 28.52
N LYS A 217 13.10 -33.32 29.56
CA LYS A 217 13.76 -33.65 30.85
C LYS A 217 12.81 -34.20 31.90
N VAL A 218 11.51 -34.24 31.62
CA VAL A 218 10.47 -34.73 32.55
C VAL A 218 9.96 -36.13 32.11
N ALA A 219 10.37 -36.65 30.97
CA ALA A 219 10.11 -38.01 30.49
C ALA A 219 11.33 -38.91 30.66
#